data_f1345549a49441dd1f3aa0d70bb2dcf2
#
_entry.id   f1345549a49441dd1f3aa0d70bb2dcf2
#
_cell.length_a   1.000
_cell.length_b   1.000
_cell.length_c   1.000
_cell.angle_alpha   90.00
_cell.angle_beta   90.00
_cell.angle_gamma   90.00
#
_symmetry.space_group_name_H-M   'P 1'
#
loop_
_entity.id
_entity.type
_entity.pdbx_description
1 polymer ?
#
loop_
_entity_poly.entity_id
_entity_poly.type
_entity_poly.pdbx_seq_one_letter_code
_entity_poly.pdbx_strand_id
1 'polypeptide(L)'
;MPTSNEVPTFPGLEDPNVIPHDGLQIKKQFPAVDANNPVWGVGGALLVWIASILVQAIIPLLFIVPFALHRGLNPSSPDFGRAALELAVTDPTAIFLQVLSILPTHILTLALLWAFVTRFGKRPFLASFGWGWSRSLGVFEGAALVGLGVLLFGVGVMLATLLGADKPTKLEQLINSSTGARYVIAALAVFTAPFVEEFVYRGVVYSALQRAVGVKAAVVFVLGLFTLIHVPQYSPNIGVLSAVALLSIVLTIIRAYTGRLLPCVVIHMSFNAVQAVLLVFEPYVQRLLPATPPPAPTASMLLPLIRIIF
;
A
#
# COMPACT_ATOMS: atom_id res chain seq x y z
N MET A 1 5.70 21.54 -86.06
CA MET A 1 4.98 22.61 -85.36
C MET A 1 4.34 22.02 -84.15
N PRO A 2 4.77 22.39 -82.95
CA PRO A 2 4.18 21.94 -81.69
C PRO A 2 3.19 23.00 -81.17
N THR A 3 2.08 22.60 -80.70
CA THR A 3 1.19 23.44 -79.87
C THR A 3 1.00 22.77 -78.53
N SER A 4 1.77 23.24 -77.59
CA SER A 4 1.56 22.94 -76.14
C SER A 4 0.56 23.99 -75.63
N ASN A 5 -0.62 23.56 -75.21
CA ASN A 5 -1.50 24.33 -74.34
C ASN A 5 -1.21 24.01 -72.91
N GLU A 6 -0.30 24.73 -72.30
CA GLU A 6 -0.17 24.79 -70.87
C GLU A 6 -1.10 25.84 -70.31
N VAL A 7 -2.07 25.42 -69.53
CA VAL A 7 -2.92 26.29 -68.71
C VAL A 7 -2.09 26.68 -67.46
N PRO A 8 -1.89 27.97 -67.15
CA PRO A 8 -1.20 28.38 -65.98
C PRO A 8 -2.05 28.10 -64.75
N THR A 9 -1.51 27.26 -63.81
CA THR A 9 -2.02 27.08 -62.48
C THR A 9 -1.61 28.25 -61.63
N PHE A 10 -2.57 29.02 -61.14
CA PHE A 10 -2.36 30.07 -60.14
C PHE A 10 -2.26 29.39 -58.74
N PRO A 11 -1.22 29.61 -57.98
CA PRO A 11 -1.17 29.17 -56.58
C PRO A 11 -1.97 30.16 -55.73
N GLY A 12 -2.91 29.63 -54.90
CA GLY A 12 -3.48 30.37 -53.79
C GLY A 12 -4.88 30.93 -53.96
N LEU A 13 -5.87 30.06 -54.06
CA LEU A 13 -7.20 30.33 -53.53
C LEU A 13 -7.55 29.15 -52.62
N GLU A 14 -7.12 29.23 -51.38
CA GLU A 14 -7.66 28.37 -50.32
C GLU A 14 -9.12 28.73 -50.14
N ASP A 15 -9.99 27.72 -50.25
CA ASP A 15 -11.42 27.84 -49.99
C ASP A 15 -11.63 28.35 -48.55
N PRO A 16 -12.20 29.56 -48.34
CA PRO A 16 -12.39 30.11 -47.01
C PRO A 16 -13.39 29.34 -46.14
N ASN A 17 -14.01 28.27 -46.67
CA ASN A 17 -14.95 27.42 -45.93
C ASN A 17 -14.38 26.07 -45.48
N VAL A 18 -13.13 25.77 -45.75
CA VAL A 18 -12.46 24.61 -45.15
C VAL A 18 -11.99 25.00 -43.77
N ILE A 19 -12.86 24.86 -42.78
CA ILE A 19 -12.45 24.83 -41.36
C ILE A 19 -11.64 23.54 -41.16
N PRO A 20 -10.35 23.64 -40.82
CA PRO A 20 -9.61 22.44 -40.44
C PRO A 20 -10.25 21.84 -39.19
N HIS A 21 -10.94 20.71 -39.35
CA HIS A 21 -11.40 19.89 -38.24
C HIS A 21 -10.24 19.13 -37.58
N ASP A 22 -9.06 19.68 -37.59
CA ASP A 22 -8.02 19.29 -36.63
C ASP A 22 -8.31 20.00 -35.33
N GLY A 23 -9.24 19.41 -34.57
CA GLY A 23 -9.32 19.65 -33.16
C GLY A 23 -7.91 19.44 -32.60
N LEU A 24 -7.20 20.53 -32.31
CA LEU A 24 -5.92 20.55 -31.61
C LEU A 24 -6.12 19.81 -30.28
N GLN A 25 -6.01 18.48 -30.34
CA GLN A 25 -5.71 17.66 -29.19
C GLN A 25 -4.30 18.09 -28.77
N ILE A 26 -4.20 19.14 -27.96
CA ILE A 26 -2.99 19.45 -27.23
C ILE A 26 -2.79 18.28 -26.25
N LYS A 27 -2.24 17.18 -26.78
CA LYS A 27 -1.66 16.13 -25.92
C LYS A 27 -0.58 16.85 -25.13
N LYS A 28 -0.86 17.16 -23.86
CA LYS A 28 0.20 17.59 -22.92
C LYS A 28 1.32 16.58 -23.04
N GLN A 29 2.35 16.89 -23.82
CA GLN A 29 3.56 16.10 -23.88
C GLN A 29 4.30 16.34 -22.56
N PHE A 30 4.12 15.42 -21.63
CA PHE A 30 4.94 15.39 -20.44
C PHE A 30 6.36 14.97 -20.85
N PRO A 31 7.42 15.55 -20.22
CA PRO A 31 8.78 15.09 -20.44
C PRO A 31 8.89 13.60 -20.13
N ALA A 32 9.77 12.92 -20.87
CA ALA A 32 10.06 11.49 -20.62
C ALA A 32 10.36 11.27 -19.13
N VAL A 33 9.68 10.30 -18.54
CA VAL A 33 9.81 10.00 -17.11
C VAL A 33 10.52 8.66 -16.97
N ASP A 34 11.64 8.67 -16.25
CA ASP A 34 12.34 7.46 -15.82
C ASP A 34 12.01 7.18 -14.35
N ALA A 35 11.31 6.08 -14.11
CA ALA A 35 10.92 5.66 -12.75
C ALA A 35 12.12 5.30 -11.86
N ASN A 36 13.27 5.00 -12.44
CA ASN A 36 14.52 4.72 -11.72
C ASN A 36 15.38 5.96 -11.52
N ASN A 37 15.05 7.07 -12.19
CA ASN A 37 15.74 8.35 -12.04
C ASN A 37 14.72 9.46 -11.73
N PRO A 38 14.13 9.44 -10.52
CA PRO A 38 13.09 10.40 -10.15
C PRO A 38 13.65 11.81 -10.07
N VAL A 39 12.76 12.78 -10.24
CA VAL A 39 13.10 14.21 -10.14
C VAL A 39 13.22 14.73 -8.72
N TRP A 40 12.86 13.91 -7.75
CA TRP A 40 13.01 14.22 -6.33
C TRP A 40 14.28 13.55 -5.75
N GLY A 41 14.88 14.24 -4.77
CA GLY A 41 16.03 13.72 -4.03
C GLY A 41 15.63 12.98 -2.76
N VAL A 42 16.63 12.43 -2.07
CA VAL A 42 16.46 11.69 -0.80
C VAL A 42 15.77 12.54 0.26
N GLY A 43 16.17 13.82 0.41
CA GLY A 43 15.54 14.72 1.40
C GLY A 43 14.03 14.88 1.18
N GLY A 44 13.59 15.09 -0.08
CA GLY A 44 12.17 15.16 -0.41
C GLY A 44 11.44 13.83 -0.18
N ALA A 45 12.08 12.70 -0.51
CA ALA A 45 11.52 11.38 -0.28
C ALA A 45 11.32 11.08 1.22
N LEU A 46 12.30 11.44 2.06
CA LEU A 46 12.21 11.29 3.52
C LEU A 46 11.15 12.22 4.12
N LEU A 47 11.02 13.45 3.62
CA LEU A 47 9.95 14.35 4.05
C LEU A 47 8.56 13.77 3.76
N VAL A 48 8.35 13.19 2.58
CA VAL A 48 7.09 12.51 2.25
C VAL A 48 6.85 11.31 3.17
N TRP A 49 7.88 10.50 3.41
CA TRP A 49 7.79 9.37 4.33
C TRP A 49 7.44 9.82 5.76
N ILE A 50 8.11 10.83 6.31
CA ILE A 50 7.80 11.42 7.63
C ILE A 50 6.36 11.97 7.64
N ALA A 51 5.97 12.73 6.60
CA ALA A 51 4.63 13.27 6.49
C ALA A 51 3.56 12.16 6.49
N SER A 52 3.80 11.05 5.80
CA SER A 52 2.88 9.90 5.81
C SER A 52 2.72 9.28 7.21
N ILE A 53 3.80 9.19 7.99
CA ILE A 53 3.76 8.74 9.39
C ILE A 53 2.99 9.73 10.26
N LEU A 54 3.22 11.03 10.10
CA LEU A 54 2.49 12.07 10.86
C LEU A 54 0.99 12.04 10.54
N VAL A 55 0.61 11.88 9.29
CA VAL A 55 -0.80 11.72 8.88
C VAL A 55 -1.40 10.48 9.57
N GLN A 56 -0.67 9.37 9.59
CA GLN A 56 -1.10 8.13 10.23
C GLN A 56 -1.25 8.28 11.76
N ALA A 57 -0.44 9.12 12.40
CA ALA A 57 -0.54 9.41 13.83
C ALA A 57 -1.66 10.41 14.18
N ILE A 58 -1.88 11.42 13.32
CA ILE A 58 -2.79 12.54 13.62
C ILE A 58 -4.24 12.21 13.26
N ILE A 59 -4.49 11.58 12.10
CA ILE A 59 -5.87 11.38 11.63
C ILE A 59 -6.72 10.56 12.62
N PRO A 60 -6.24 9.47 13.25
CA PRO A 60 -7.03 8.76 14.26
C PRO A 60 -7.45 9.65 15.44
N LEU A 61 -6.63 10.64 15.81
CA LEU A 61 -6.98 11.57 16.91
C LEU A 61 -8.22 12.40 16.59
N LEU A 62 -8.46 12.72 15.31
CA LEU A 62 -9.66 13.45 14.87
C LEU A 62 -10.96 12.64 15.07
N PHE A 63 -10.84 11.33 15.25
CA PHE A 63 -11.96 10.44 15.55
C PHE A 63 -12.06 10.16 17.05
N ILE A 64 -10.92 9.92 17.70
CA ILE A 64 -10.87 9.51 19.11
C ILE A 64 -11.13 10.66 20.07
N VAL A 65 -10.60 11.86 19.80
CA VAL A 65 -10.79 13.00 20.71
C VAL A 65 -12.26 13.43 20.79
N PRO A 66 -13.01 13.64 19.68
CA PRO A 66 -14.44 13.93 19.75
C PRO A 66 -15.23 12.80 20.42
N PHE A 67 -14.88 11.53 20.18
CA PHE A 67 -15.53 10.40 20.82
C PHE A 67 -15.28 10.39 22.33
N ALA A 68 -14.05 10.66 22.79
CA ALA A 68 -13.72 10.78 24.21
C ALA A 68 -14.51 11.89 24.90
N LEU A 69 -14.64 13.05 24.25
CA LEU A 69 -15.49 14.15 24.74
C LEU A 69 -16.98 13.76 24.81
N HIS A 70 -17.49 13.05 23.80
CA HIS A 70 -18.84 12.53 23.79
C HIS A 70 -19.08 11.52 24.92
N ARG A 71 -18.07 10.75 25.31
CA ARG A 71 -18.11 9.83 26.46
C ARG A 71 -17.95 10.54 27.81
N GLY A 72 -17.89 11.86 27.84
CA GLY A 72 -17.85 12.68 29.03
C GLY A 72 -16.47 12.88 29.65
N LEU A 73 -15.38 12.58 28.92
CA LEU A 73 -14.03 12.88 29.40
C LEU A 73 -13.81 14.41 29.40
N ASN A 74 -13.33 14.94 30.53
CA ASN A 74 -13.06 16.37 30.67
C ASN A 74 -11.72 16.76 30.06
N PRO A 75 -11.70 17.57 28.97
CA PRO A 75 -10.44 17.97 28.30
C PRO A 75 -9.51 18.82 29.18
N SER A 76 -10.03 19.44 30.24
CA SER A 76 -9.23 20.21 31.21
C SER A 76 -8.60 19.35 32.28
N SER A 77 -8.91 18.05 32.34
CA SER A 77 -8.30 17.13 33.30
C SER A 77 -6.83 16.86 32.93
N PRO A 78 -5.89 16.88 33.89
CA PRO A 78 -4.51 16.46 33.64
C PRO A 78 -4.40 15.04 33.09
N ASP A 79 -5.37 14.19 33.40
CA ASP A 79 -5.42 12.78 32.99
C ASP A 79 -6.16 12.56 31.65
N PHE A 80 -6.65 13.59 30.98
CA PHE A 80 -7.43 13.46 29.76
C PHE A 80 -6.73 12.61 28.71
N GLY A 81 -5.45 12.88 28.44
CA GLY A 81 -4.69 12.13 27.44
C GLY A 81 -4.58 10.64 27.76
N ARG A 82 -4.35 10.30 29.02
CA ARG A 82 -4.26 8.90 29.48
C ARG A 82 -5.63 8.22 29.38
N ALA A 83 -6.70 8.86 29.84
CA ALA A 83 -8.05 8.33 29.77
C ALA A 83 -8.54 8.16 28.33
N ALA A 84 -8.23 9.10 27.45
CA ALA A 84 -8.54 8.99 26.00
C ALA A 84 -7.78 7.84 25.33
N LEU A 85 -6.50 7.63 25.68
CA LEU A 85 -5.71 6.50 25.18
C LEU A 85 -6.25 5.16 25.69
N GLU A 86 -6.62 5.07 26.98
CA GLU A 86 -7.24 3.88 27.55
C GLU A 86 -8.56 3.56 26.85
N LEU A 87 -9.44 4.58 26.66
CA LEU A 87 -10.67 4.43 25.91
C LEU A 87 -10.40 3.93 24.48
N ALA A 88 -9.38 4.48 23.83
CA ALA A 88 -9.00 4.12 22.46
C ALA A 88 -8.60 2.64 22.29
N VAL A 89 -8.13 1.98 23.35
CA VAL A 89 -7.69 0.57 23.29
C VAL A 89 -8.65 -0.40 23.97
N THR A 90 -9.65 0.09 24.72
CA THR A 90 -10.59 -0.76 25.47
C THR A 90 -12.04 -0.70 24.95
N ASP A 91 -12.48 0.45 24.42
CA ASP A 91 -13.86 0.61 23.94
C ASP A 91 -13.97 0.11 22.49
N PRO A 92 -14.85 -0.88 22.19
CA PRO A 92 -15.00 -1.43 20.83
C PRO A 92 -15.37 -0.38 19.77
N THR A 93 -16.15 0.66 20.14
CA THR A 93 -16.51 1.74 19.22
C THR A 93 -15.31 2.64 18.92
N ALA A 94 -14.50 2.97 19.94
CA ALA A 94 -13.27 3.72 19.75
C ALA A 94 -12.29 2.97 18.86
N ILE A 95 -12.12 1.67 19.08
CA ILE A 95 -11.29 0.80 18.23
C ILE A 95 -11.82 0.80 16.79
N PHE A 96 -13.14 0.64 16.60
CA PHE A 96 -13.73 0.68 15.25
C PHE A 96 -13.51 2.03 14.55
N LEU A 97 -13.64 3.14 15.27
CA LEU A 97 -13.36 4.48 14.74
C LEU A 97 -11.91 4.66 14.33
N GLN A 98 -10.95 4.09 15.08
CA GLN A 98 -9.53 4.08 14.67
C GLN A 98 -9.33 3.28 13.39
N VAL A 99 -9.93 2.10 13.29
CA VAL A 99 -9.86 1.29 12.07
C VAL A 99 -10.48 2.05 10.89
N LEU A 100 -11.61 2.71 11.08
CA LEU A 100 -12.27 3.51 10.05
C LEU A 100 -11.40 4.71 9.61
N SER A 101 -10.64 5.30 10.54
CA SER A 101 -9.74 6.44 10.26
C SER A 101 -8.58 6.10 9.32
N ILE A 102 -8.29 4.81 9.11
CA ILE A 102 -7.25 4.36 8.17
C ILE A 102 -7.60 4.79 6.73
N LEU A 103 -8.88 4.76 6.35
CA LEU A 103 -9.29 5.16 5.00
C LEU A 103 -8.98 6.63 4.68
N PRO A 104 -9.42 7.64 5.46
CA PRO A 104 -9.00 9.03 5.23
C PRO A 104 -7.48 9.24 5.36
N THR A 105 -6.79 8.47 6.22
CA THR A 105 -5.33 8.47 6.28
C THR A 105 -4.70 8.06 4.95
N HIS A 106 -5.18 6.98 4.35
CA HIS A 106 -4.70 6.52 3.03
C HIS A 106 -5.01 7.53 1.93
N ILE A 107 -6.22 8.08 1.90
CA ILE A 107 -6.62 9.09 0.91
C ILE A 107 -5.71 10.33 1.02
N LEU A 108 -5.48 10.83 2.23
CA LEU A 108 -4.62 12.00 2.44
C LEU A 108 -3.17 11.71 2.07
N THR A 109 -2.65 10.54 2.42
CA THR A 109 -1.29 10.12 2.04
C THR A 109 -1.14 10.04 0.52
N LEU A 110 -2.12 9.46 -0.20
CA LEU A 110 -2.11 9.43 -1.67
C LEU A 110 -2.23 10.83 -2.28
N ALA A 111 -3.00 11.73 -1.68
CA ALA A 111 -3.09 13.13 -2.11
C ALA A 111 -1.76 13.87 -1.93
N LEU A 112 -1.07 13.68 -0.81
CA LEU A 112 0.28 14.22 -0.57
C LEU A 112 1.30 13.66 -1.58
N LEU A 113 1.27 12.36 -1.84
CA LEU A 113 2.11 11.71 -2.84
C LEU A 113 1.84 12.29 -4.24
N TRP A 114 0.56 12.43 -4.60
CA TRP A 114 0.17 13.02 -5.87
C TRP A 114 0.71 14.45 -6.00
N ALA A 115 0.48 15.29 -5.02
CA ALA A 115 0.95 16.68 -5.04
C ALA A 115 2.48 16.76 -5.17
N PHE A 116 3.21 15.95 -4.41
CA PHE A 116 4.67 15.91 -4.43
C PHE A 116 5.23 15.39 -5.76
N VAL A 117 4.79 14.23 -6.20
CA VAL A 117 5.31 13.54 -7.39
C VAL A 117 4.97 14.29 -8.67
N THR A 118 3.72 14.75 -8.77
CA THR A 118 3.24 15.46 -9.96
C THR A 118 3.61 16.92 -9.98
N ARG A 119 4.13 17.47 -8.87
CA ARG A 119 4.28 18.92 -8.68
C ARG A 119 2.98 19.65 -8.97
N PHE A 120 1.91 19.22 -8.30
CA PHE A 120 0.55 19.74 -8.47
C PHE A 120 0.03 19.59 -9.91
N GLY A 121 0.13 18.38 -10.48
CA GLY A 121 -0.44 18.06 -11.80
C GLY A 121 0.42 18.41 -13.02
N LYS A 122 1.67 18.88 -12.81
CA LYS A 122 2.62 19.20 -13.89
C LYS A 122 3.31 17.99 -14.49
N ARG A 123 3.16 16.79 -13.89
CA ARG A 123 3.78 15.53 -14.30
C ARG A 123 2.80 14.38 -14.19
N PRO A 124 2.95 13.31 -14.99
CA PRO A 124 2.09 12.16 -14.91
C PRO A 124 2.40 11.32 -13.64
N PHE A 125 1.39 11.06 -12.82
CA PHE A 125 1.56 10.34 -11.55
C PHE A 125 2.03 8.89 -11.76
N LEU A 126 1.21 8.08 -12.42
CA LEU A 126 1.48 6.65 -12.59
C LEU A 126 2.74 6.37 -13.42
N ALA A 127 2.96 7.14 -14.49
CA ALA A 127 4.17 6.99 -15.31
C ALA A 127 5.45 7.28 -14.52
N SER A 128 5.39 8.18 -13.51
CA SER A 128 6.54 8.50 -12.65
C SER A 128 7.03 7.30 -11.81
N PHE A 129 6.23 6.25 -11.71
CA PHE A 129 6.55 5.02 -10.96
C PHE A 129 6.77 3.80 -11.87
N GLY A 130 6.76 3.98 -13.20
CA GLY A 130 6.83 2.84 -14.12
C GLY A 130 5.60 1.94 -14.02
N TRP A 131 4.40 2.53 -13.85
CA TRP A 131 3.15 1.78 -13.74
C TRP A 131 2.78 1.13 -15.06
N GLY A 132 2.89 -0.20 -15.12
CA GLY A 132 2.56 -0.95 -16.34
C GLY A 132 2.93 -2.43 -16.26
N TRP A 133 2.33 -3.21 -17.17
CA TRP A 133 2.62 -4.61 -17.39
C TRP A 133 3.82 -4.79 -18.35
N SER A 134 4.44 -5.96 -18.33
CA SER A 134 5.41 -6.37 -19.35
C SER A 134 4.70 -6.53 -20.70
N ARG A 135 5.25 -5.93 -21.74
CA ARG A 135 4.71 -6.09 -23.10
C ARG A 135 4.88 -7.52 -23.64
N SER A 136 5.89 -8.25 -23.15
CA SER A 136 6.20 -9.60 -23.61
C SER A 136 5.42 -10.70 -22.89
N LEU A 137 5.04 -10.49 -21.62
CA LEU A 137 4.41 -11.52 -20.79
C LEU A 137 2.87 -11.37 -20.68
N GLY A 138 2.33 -10.17 -20.84
CA GLY A 138 0.89 -9.90 -20.84
C GLY A 138 0.19 -10.48 -19.59
N VAL A 139 -0.89 -11.23 -19.80
CA VAL A 139 -1.70 -11.84 -18.73
C VAL A 139 -0.92 -12.88 -17.91
N PHE A 140 0.07 -13.54 -18.49
CA PHE A 140 0.91 -14.52 -17.78
C PHE A 140 1.75 -13.86 -16.69
N GLU A 141 2.18 -12.60 -16.88
CA GLU A 141 2.84 -11.85 -15.82
C GLU A 141 1.90 -11.69 -14.61
N GLY A 142 0.66 -11.29 -14.84
CA GLY A 142 -0.34 -11.14 -13.76
C GLY A 142 -0.52 -12.42 -12.96
N ALA A 143 -0.72 -13.55 -13.64
CA ALA A 143 -0.88 -14.86 -12.99
C ALA A 143 0.37 -15.26 -12.19
N ALA A 144 1.57 -15.04 -12.74
CA ALA A 144 2.82 -15.34 -12.05
C ALA A 144 3.02 -14.48 -10.80
N LEU A 145 2.68 -13.18 -10.86
CA LEU A 145 2.79 -12.26 -9.73
C LEU A 145 1.79 -12.60 -8.62
N VAL A 146 0.56 -12.97 -8.98
CA VAL A 146 -0.44 -13.47 -8.01
C VAL A 146 0.06 -14.76 -7.35
N GLY A 147 0.55 -15.71 -8.15
CA GLY A 147 1.14 -16.97 -7.64
C GLY A 147 2.32 -16.72 -6.70
N LEU A 148 3.19 -15.74 -7.02
CA LEU A 148 4.29 -15.34 -6.15
C LEU A 148 3.79 -14.75 -4.83
N GLY A 149 2.75 -13.91 -4.83
CA GLY A 149 2.15 -13.37 -3.61
C GLY A 149 1.59 -14.47 -2.70
N VAL A 150 0.88 -15.45 -3.28
CA VAL A 150 0.37 -16.61 -2.54
C VAL A 150 1.51 -17.47 -1.98
N LEU A 151 2.56 -17.72 -2.77
CA LEU A 151 3.74 -18.46 -2.33
C LEU A 151 4.44 -17.74 -1.17
N LEU A 152 4.65 -16.44 -1.29
CA LEU A 152 5.28 -15.62 -0.24
C LEU A 152 4.48 -15.64 1.05
N PHE A 153 3.15 -15.63 0.98
CA PHE A 153 2.31 -15.81 2.15
C PHE A 153 2.59 -17.16 2.83
N GLY A 154 2.62 -18.27 2.09
CA GLY A 154 2.92 -19.60 2.65
C GLY A 154 4.33 -19.66 3.27
N VAL A 155 5.34 -19.10 2.60
CA VAL A 155 6.72 -19.01 3.13
C VAL A 155 6.77 -18.12 4.37
N GLY A 156 6.03 -17.00 4.38
CA GLY A 156 5.91 -16.11 5.53
C GLY A 156 5.31 -16.80 6.75
N VAL A 157 4.24 -17.57 6.55
CA VAL A 157 3.63 -18.40 7.61
C VAL A 157 4.63 -19.43 8.15
N MET A 158 5.30 -20.15 7.27
CA MET A 158 6.33 -21.11 7.67
C MET A 158 7.45 -20.44 8.51
N LEU A 159 7.95 -19.32 8.05
CA LEU A 159 9.00 -18.55 8.74
C LEU A 159 8.50 -18.06 10.11
N ALA A 160 7.28 -17.54 10.18
CA ALA A 160 6.66 -17.08 11.40
C ALA A 160 6.50 -18.23 12.42
N THR A 161 6.08 -19.42 11.97
CA THR A 161 5.99 -20.62 12.81
C THR A 161 7.33 -21.03 13.37
N LEU A 162 8.37 -21.08 12.53
CA LEU A 162 9.72 -21.48 12.93
C LEU A 162 10.35 -20.52 13.93
N LEU A 163 10.00 -19.24 13.89
CA LEU A 163 10.56 -18.19 14.76
C LEU A 163 9.68 -17.89 15.99
N GLY A 164 8.63 -18.69 16.23
CA GLY A 164 7.81 -18.59 17.43
C GLY A 164 6.81 -17.44 17.39
N ALA A 165 5.90 -17.44 16.41
CA ALA A 165 4.79 -16.49 16.31
C ALA A 165 3.59 -16.89 17.20
N ASP A 166 3.83 -17.10 18.48
CA ASP A 166 2.86 -17.62 19.46
C ASP A 166 2.19 -16.53 20.30
N LYS A 167 2.70 -15.30 20.24
CA LYS A 167 2.20 -14.18 21.03
C LYS A 167 1.17 -13.35 20.28
N PRO A 168 0.06 -12.95 20.93
CA PRO A 168 -0.94 -12.09 20.27
C PRO A 168 -0.36 -10.74 19.91
N THR A 169 -0.69 -10.25 18.72
CA THR A 169 -0.27 -8.95 18.23
C THR A 169 -1.30 -7.87 18.54
N LYS A 170 -0.90 -6.59 18.47
CA LYS A 170 -1.86 -5.48 18.59
C LYS A 170 -2.86 -5.48 17.44
N LEU A 171 -2.43 -5.84 16.23
CA LEU A 171 -3.34 -5.95 15.10
C LEU A 171 -4.40 -7.02 15.33
N GLU A 172 -4.02 -8.18 15.89
CA GLU A 172 -4.97 -9.25 16.26
C GLU A 172 -6.01 -8.77 17.28
N GLN A 173 -5.61 -7.97 18.26
CA GLN A 173 -6.54 -7.37 19.22
C GLN A 173 -7.56 -6.43 18.53
N LEU A 174 -7.13 -5.61 17.57
CA LEU A 174 -8.01 -4.75 16.79
C LEU A 174 -9.00 -5.57 15.94
N ILE A 175 -8.52 -6.61 15.28
CA ILE A 175 -9.31 -7.52 14.45
C ILE A 175 -10.40 -8.22 15.28
N ASN A 176 -10.06 -8.66 16.47
CA ASN A 176 -10.95 -9.39 17.37
C ASN A 176 -11.88 -8.49 18.18
N SER A 177 -11.73 -7.16 18.10
CA SER A 177 -12.57 -6.21 18.84
C SER A 177 -14.02 -6.18 18.39
N SER A 178 -14.29 -6.37 17.11
CA SER A 178 -15.63 -6.46 16.53
C SER A 178 -15.62 -7.08 15.13
N THR A 179 -16.76 -7.64 14.73
CA THR A 179 -16.96 -8.13 13.35
C THR A 179 -16.77 -7.01 12.32
N GLY A 180 -17.22 -5.78 12.63
CA GLY A 180 -17.04 -4.62 11.77
C GLY A 180 -15.56 -4.27 11.57
N ALA A 181 -14.76 -4.22 12.64
CA ALA A 181 -13.32 -3.98 12.56
C ALA A 181 -12.62 -5.03 11.71
N ARG A 182 -12.95 -6.31 11.90
CA ARG A 182 -12.40 -7.43 11.12
C ARG A 182 -12.60 -7.25 9.62
N TYR A 183 -13.82 -6.97 9.17
CA TYR A 183 -14.11 -6.79 7.74
C TYR A 183 -13.49 -5.53 7.16
N VAL A 184 -13.50 -4.43 7.91
CA VAL A 184 -12.89 -3.18 7.46
C VAL A 184 -11.37 -3.35 7.33
N ILE A 185 -10.70 -3.97 8.32
CA ILE A 185 -9.26 -4.25 8.26
C ILE A 185 -8.95 -5.16 7.06
N ALA A 186 -9.71 -6.25 6.85
CA ALA A 186 -9.52 -7.15 5.72
C ALA A 186 -9.63 -6.40 4.37
N ALA A 187 -10.64 -5.54 4.22
CA ALA A 187 -10.82 -4.74 3.01
C ALA A 187 -9.67 -3.73 2.81
N LEU A 188 -9.30 -3.00 3.86
CA LEU A 188 -8.22 -2.01 3.78
C LEU A 188 -6.87 -2.65 3.50
N ALA A 189 -6.57 -3.79 4.12
CA ALA A 189 -5.34 -4.53 3.91
C ALA A 189 -5.15 -5.00 2.47
N VAL A 190 -6.23 -5.32 1.76
CA VAL A 190 -6.17 -5.76 0.36
C VAL A 190 -6.20 -4.57 -0.60
N PHE A 191 -7.15 -3.64 -0.41
CA PHE A 191 -7.50 -2.68 -1.46
C PHE A 191 -6.83 -1.31 -1.31
N THR A 192 -6.35 -0.92 -0.14
CA THR A 192 -5.78 0.43 0.05
C THR A 192 -4.36 0.44 0.60
N ALA A 193 -4.06 -0.38 1.60
CA ALA A 193 -2.73 -0.40 2.21
C ALA A 193 -1.61 -0.71 1.20
N PRO A 194 -1.70 -1.76 0.34
CA PRO A 194 -0.64 -2.05 -0.61
C PRO A 194 -0.36 -0.91 -1.58
N PHE A 195 -1.39 -0.16 -2.00
CA PHE A 195 -1.18 1.01 -2.86
C PHE A 195 -0.38 2.09 -2.14
N VAL A 196 -0.84 2.50 -0.97
CA VAL A 196 -0.17 3.56 -0.19
C VAL A 196 1.27 3.17 0.12
N GLU A 197 1.47 1.95 0.61
CA GLU A 197 2.77 1.46 1.02
C GLU A 197 3.74 1.33 -0.16
N GLU A 198 3.30 0.72 -1.27
CA GLU A 198 4.17 0.58 -2.43
C GLU A 198 4.52 1.93 -3.06
N PHE A 199 3.57 2.87 -3.15
CA PHE A 199 3.86 4.22 -3.65
C PHE A 199 4.85 4.97 -2.75
N VAL A 200 4.71 4.87 -1.42
CA VAL A 200 5.66 5.50 -0.47
C VAL A 200 7.02 4.82 -0.54
N TYR A 201 7.07 3.51 -0.31
CA TYR A 201 8.33 2.80 -0.09
C TYR A 201 9.09 2.50 -1.39
N ARG A 202 8.42 1.88 -2.38
CA ARG A 202 9.06 1.46 -3.63
C ARG A 202 8.96 2.54 -4.70
N GLY A 203 7.91 3.35 -4.64
CA GLY A 203 7.73 4.49 -5.56
C GLY A 203 8.64 5.66 -5.21
N VAL A 204 8.52 6.22 -4.03
CA VAL A 204 9.20 7.47 -3.66
C VAL A 204 10.54 7.23 -2.97
N VAL A 205 10.58 6.45 -1.89
CA VAL A 205 11.78 6.28 -1.06
C VAL A 205 12.86 5.49 -1.79
N TYR A 206 12.53 4.29 -2.29
CA TYR A 206 13.48 3.44 -2.99
C TYR A 206 14.07 4.14 -4.20
N SER A 207 13.25 4.75 -5.06
CA SER A 207 13.72 5.39 -6.29
C SER A 207 14.71 6.54 -6.03
N ALA A 208 14.50 7.31 -4.96
CA ALA A 208 15.46 8.36 -4.56
C ALA A 208 16.75 7.77 -3.98
N LEU A 209 16.64 6.74 -3.12
CA LEU A 209 17.79 6.11 -2.48
C LEU A 209 18.66 5.37 -3.51
N GLN A 210 18.07 4.57 -4.43
CA GLN A 210 18.85 3.84 -5.41
C GLN A 210 19.72 4.76 -6.30
N ARG A 211 19.19 5.96 -6.61
CA ARG A 211 19.94 6.97 -7.36
C ARG A 211 21.09 7.57 -6.55
N ALA A 212 20.91 7.74 -5.25
CA ALA A 212 21.89 8.42 -4.39
C ALA A 212 22.96 7.49 -3.85
N VAL A 213 22.59 6.27 -3.43
CA VAL A 213 23.50 5.33 -2.72
C VAL A 213 23.59 3.96 -3.38
N GLY A 214 22.97 3.77 -4.54
CA GLY A 214 22.97 2.51 -5.29
C GLY A 214 21.91 1.52 -4.80
N VAL A 215 21.67 0.49 -5.64
CA VAL A 215 20.57 -0.48 -5.46
C VAL A 215 20.70 -1.25 -4.14
N LYS A 216 21.87 -1.79 -3.83
CA LYS A 216 22.08 -2.65 -2.64
C LYS A 216 21.76 -1.91 -1.33
N ALA A 217 22.32 -0.70 -1.19
CA ALA A 217 22.05 0.13 -0.01
C ALA A 217 20.56 0.54 0.07
N ALA A 218 19.97 0.93 -1.06
CA ALA A 218 18.54 1.30 -1.11
C ALA A 218 17.63 0.14 -0.68
N VAL A 219 17.92 -1.10 -1.10
CA VAL A 219 17.16 -2.30 -0.67
C VAL A 219 17.22 -2.46 0.86
N VAL A 220 18.42 -2.35 1.45
CA VAL A 220 18.60 -2.48 2.91
C VAL A 220 17.87 -1.37 3.67
N PHE A 221 17.98 -0.12 3.21
CA PHE A 221 17.28 1.01 3.85
C PHE A 221 15.76 0.85 3.78
N VAL A 222 15.21 0.50 2.62
CA VAL A 222 13.75 0.31 2.47
C VAL A 222 13.26 -0.87 3.29
N LEU A 223 13.99 -1.98 3.30
CA LEU A 223 13.70 -3.12 4.18
C LEU A 223 13.62 -2.67 5.66
N GLY A 224 14.63 -1.94 6.14
CA GLY A 224 14.67 -1.44 7.50
C GLY A 224 13.52 -0.50 7.84
N LEU A 225 13.26 0.51 7.00
CA LEU A 225 12.18 1.47 7.20
C LEU A 225 10.80 0.80 7.18
N PHE A 226 10.57 -0.11 6.23
CA PHE A 226 9.30 -0.82 6.12
C PHE A 226 9.05 -1.74 7.32
N THR A 227 10.06 -2.51 7.74
CA THR A 227 9.93 -3.39 8.91
C THR A 227 9.74 -2.59 10.19
N LEU A 228 10.48 -1.47 10.34
CA LEU A 228 10.43 -0.63 11.54
C LEU A 228 9.03 -0.08 11.84
N ILE A 229 8.31 0.40 10.81
CA ILE A 229 6.95 0.95 11.04
C ILE A 229 5.93 -0.14 11.43
N HIS A 230 6.21 -1.40 11.12
CA HIS A 230 5.36 -2.52 11.49
C HIS A 230 5.63 -3.07 12.90
N VAL A 231 6.75 -2.66 13.53
CA VAL A 231 7.07 -3.08 14.91
C VAL A 231 5.94 -2.77 15.90
N PRO A 232 5.31 -1.58 15.90
CA PRO A 232 4.21 -1.30 16.84
C PRO A 232 2.99 -2.20 16.65
N GLN A 233 2.75 -2.71 15.44
CA GLN A 233 1.61 -3.57 15.11
C GLN A 233 1.83 -5.02 15.55
N TYR A 234 3.05 -5.53 15.35
CA TYR A 234 3.37 -6.95 15.45
C TYR A 234 4.25 -7.33 16.66
N SER A 235 4.82 -6.34 17.37
CA SER A 235 5.58 -6.62 18.58
C SER A 235 4.68 -7.22 19.68
N PRO A 236 5.17 -8.24 20.42
CA PRO A 236 6.53 -8.78 20.44
C PRO A 236 6.78 -9.96 19.49
N ASN A 237 5.98 -10.15 18.47
CA ASN A 237 6.01 -11.33 17.59
C ASN A 237 7.09 -11.19 16.50
N ILE A 238 8.30 -11.70 16.75
CA ILE A 238 9.44 -11.64 15.83
C ILE A 238 9.15 -12.47 14.57
N GLY A 239 8.43 -13.58 14.69
CA GLY A 239 8.09 -14.44 13.57
C GLY A 239 7.27 -13.68 12.51
N VAL A 240 6.23 -12.95 12.92
CA VAL A 240 5.43 -12.11 12.00
C VAL A 240 6.26 -10.97 11.42
N LEU A 241 7.07 -10.29 12.22
CA LEU A 241 7.98 -9.25 11.74
C LEU A 241 8.97 -9.78 10.69
N SER A 242 9.42 -11.02 10.83
CA SER A 242 10.29 -11.67 9.83
C SER A 242 9.56 -11.94 8.51
N ALA A 243 8.26 -12.30 8.56
CA ALA A 243 7.44 -12.45 7.35
C ALA A 243 7.21 -11.10 6.64
N VAL A 244 7.00 -10.02 7.40
CA VAL A 244 6.92 -8.64 6.87
C VAL A 244 8.26 -8.23 6.23
N ALA A 245 9.38 -8.54 6.87
CA ALA A 245 10.71 -8.29 6.31
C ALA A 245 10.97 -9.08 5.03
N LEU A 246 10.55 -10.36 4.98
CA LEU A 246 10.62 -11.18 3.76
C LEU A 246 9.81 -10.57 2.62
N LEU A 247 8.57 -10.16 2.88
CA LEU A 247 7.75 -9.47 1.88
C LEU A 247 8.45 -8.21 1.40
N SER A 248 8.94 -7.38 2.33
CA SER A 248 9.61 -6.12 1.99
C SER A 248 10.82 -6.32 1.09
N ILE A 249 11.70 -7.29 1.38
CA ILE A 249 12.91 -7.52 0.58
C ILE A 249 12.55 -8.02 -0.82
N VAL A 250 11.59 -8.94 -0.95
CA VAL A 250 11.16 -9.47 -2.24
C VAL A 250 10.54 -8.37 -3.10
N LEU A 251 9.61 -7.58 -2.57
CA LEU A 251 9.00 -6.47 -3.30
C LEU A 251 10.03 -5.44 -3.75
N THR A 252 11.01 -5.12 -2.90
CA THR A 252 12.06 -4.16 -3.26
C THR A 252 13.01 -4.71 -4.32
N ILE A 253 13.32 -6.00 -4.28
CA ILE A 253 14.08 -6.69 -5.33
C ILE A 253 13.31 -6.68 -6.66
N ILE A 254 12.03 -7.02 -6.66
CA ILE A 254 11.17 -6.96 -7.85
C ILE A 254 11.14 -5.55 -8.44
N ARG A 255 11.02 -4.52 -7.58
CA ARG A 255 11.11 -3.11 -8.00
C ARG A 255 12.45 -2.79 -8.65
N ALA A 256 13.56 -3.26 -8.05
CA ALA A 256 14.91 -3.05 -8.55
C ALA A 256 15.12 -3.66 -9.94
N TYR A 257 14.70 -4.91 -10.14
CA TYR A 257 14.88 -5.62 -11.41
C TYR A 257 13.94 -5.16 -12.51
N THR A 258 12.68 -4.88 -12.18
CA THR A 258 11.68 -4.54 -13.21
C THR A 258 11.63 -3.05 -13.55
N GLY A 259 12.08 -2.18 -12.65
CA GLY A 259 11.88 -0.73 -12.76
C GLY A 259 10.41 -0.32 -12.64
N ARG A 260 9.49 -1.24 -12.33
CA ARG A 260 8.04 -1.04 -12.35
C ARG A 260 7.44 -1.23 -10.96
N LEU A 261 6.45 -0.38 -10.64
CA LEU A 261 5.75 -0.44 -9.35
C LEU A 261 4.57 -1.41 -9.35
N LEU A 262 3.87 -1.54 -10.47
CA LEU A 262 2.67 -2.39 -10.56
C LEU A 262 2.91 -3.85 -10.14
N PRO A 263 4.02 -4.52 -10.53
CA PRO A 263 4.34 -5.86 -10.03
C PRO A 263 4.40 -5.95 -8.50
N CYS A 264 4.98 -4.96 -7.83
CA CYS A 264 5.06 -4.92 -6.38
C CYS A 264 3.66 -4.84 -5.74
N VAL A 265 2.81 -3.94 -6.26
CA VAL A 265 1.43 -3.80 -5.79
C VAL A 265 0.64 -5.09 -5.95
N VAL A 266 0.75 -5.77 -7.11
CA VAL A 266 0.02 -7.03 -7.36
C VAL A 266 0.47 -8.14 -6.40
N ILE A 267 1.77 -8.32 -6.19
CA ILE A 267 2.31 -9.32 -5.25
C ILE A 267 1.82 -9.02 -3.83
N HIS A 268 1.92 -7.77 -3.39
CA HIS A 268 1.52 -7.34 -2.06
C HIS A 268 0.01 -7.52 -1.83
N MET A 269 -0.81 -7.08 -2.78
CA MET A 269 -2.26 -7.31 -2.73
C MET A 269 -2.60 -8.80 -2.64
N SER A 270 -1.91 -9.65 -3.41
CA SER A 270 -2.15 -11.09 -3.42
C SER A 270 -1.75 -11.75 -2.10
N PHE A 271 -0.62 -11.35 -1.53
CA PHE A 271 -0.18 -11.76 -0.20
C PHE A 271 -1.24 -11.42 0.87
N ASN A 272 -1.69 -10.16 0.90
CA ASN A 272 -2.69 -9.70 1.85
C ASN A 272 -4.08 -10.29 1.58
N ALA A 273 -4.42 -10.59 0.32
CA ALA A 273 -5.70 -11.19 -0.03
C ALA A 273 -5.87 -12.61 0.55
N VAL A 274 -4.82 -13.43 0.53
CA VAL A 274 -4.87 -14.75 1.19
C VAL A 274 -5.14 -14.58 2.68
N GLN A 275 -4.41 -13.68 3.33
CA GLN A 275 -4.60 -13.37 4.74
C GLN A 275 -6.03 -12.88 5.04
N ALA A 276 -6.54 -11.93 4.24
CA ALA A 276 -7.89 -11.39 4.41
C ALA A 276 -8.99 -12.45 4.22
N VAL A 277 -8.82 -13.35 3.26
CA VAL A 277 -9.75 -14.48 3.05
C VAL A 277 -9.77 -15.36 4.30
N LEU A 278 -8.62 -15.77 4.81
CA LEU A 278 -8.54 -16.60 6.02
C LEU A 278 -9.17 -15.89 7.21
N LEU A 279 -8.90 -14.58 7.39
CA LEU A 279 -9.48 -13.75 8.44
C LEU A 279 -11.01 -13.72 8.39
N VAL A 280 -11.57 -13.50 7.20
CA VAL A 280 -13.03 -13.40 7.01
C VAL A 280 -13.71 -14.76 7.25
N PHE A 281 -13.09 -15.86 6.81
CA PHE A 281 -13.69 -17.20 6.91
C PHE A 281 -13.45 -17.89 8.25
N GLU A 282 -12.46 -17.49 9.04
CA GLU A 282 -12.13 -18.09 10.34
C GLU A 282 -13.37 -18.33 11.23
N PRO A 283 -14.25 -17.33 11.52
CA PRO A 283 -15.39 -17.54 12.42
C PRO A 283 -16.40 -18.57 11.90
N TYR A 284 -16.49 -18.72 10.58
CA TYR A 284 -17.38 -19.70 9.95
C TYR A 284 -16.81 -21.11 10.08
N VAL A 285 -15.51 -21.26 9.84
CA VAL A 285 -14.81 -22.53 10.00
C VAL A 285 -14.86 -23.01 11.45
N GLN A 286 -14.64 -22.12 12.41
CA GLN A 286 -14.72 -22.44 13.84
C GLN A 286 -16.13 -22.94 14.27
N ARG A 287 -17.19 -22.42 13.67
CA ARG A 287 -18.58 -22.89 13.95
C ARG A 287 -18.87 -24.28 13.36
N LEU A 288 -18.16 -24.68 12.32
CA LEU A 288 -18.33 -25.98 11.66
C LEU A 288 -17.52 -27.10 12.35
N LEU A 289 -16.48 -26.72 13.11
CA LEU A 289 -15.70 -27.69 13.88
C LEU A 289 -16.50 -28.09 15.11
N PRO A 290 -16.64 -29.40 15.44
CA PRO A 290 -17.28 -29.82 16.67
C PRO A 290 -16.56 -29.22 17.86
N ALA A 291 -17.32 -28.83 18.89
CA ALA A 291 -16.78 -28.36 20.16
C ALA A 291 -15.97 -29.51 20.80
N THR A 292 -14.71 -29.62 20.43
CA THR A 292 -13.77 -30.54 21.09
C THR A 292 -13.35 -29.92 22.42
N PRO A 293 -13.26 -30.73 23.49
CA PRO A 293 -12.60 -30.29 24.72
C PRO A 293 -11.20 -29.79 24.37
N PRO A 294 -10.64 -28.84 25.16
CA PRO A 294 -9.36 -28.22 24.81
C PRO A 294 -8.34 -29.31 24.48
N PRO A 295 -7.76 -29.32 23.27
CA PRO A 295 -6.87 -30.39 22.85
C PRO A 295 -5.63 -30.38 23.74
N ALA A 296 -5.17 -31.58 24.08
CA ALA A 296 -3.80 -31.77 24.50
C ALA A 296 -2.84 -31.06 23.50
N PRO A 297 -1.65 -30.59 23.91
CA PRO A 297 -0.83 -29.62 23.18
C PRO A 297 -0.40 -29.97 21.75
N THR A 298 -0.85 -31.09 21.20
CA THR A 298 -0.35 -31.66 19.94
C THR A 298 -1.37 -31.69 18.77
N ALA A 299 -2.59 -31.17 18.89
CA ALA A 299 -3.66 -31.58 17.96
C ALA A 299 -4.30 -30.48 17.09
N SER A 300 -3.81 -29.27 16.96
CA SER A 300 -4.37 -28.37 15.92
C SER A 300 -3.28 -27.59 15.17
N MET A 301 -2.87 -28.09 14.01
CA MET A 301 -2.04 -27.34 13.08
C MET A 301 -2.74 -26.08 12.52
N LEU A 302 -4.08 -25.99 12.58
CA LEU A 302 -4.85 -24.85 12.07
C LEU A 302 -4.88 -23.67 13.05
N LEU A 303 -4.96 -23.89 14.36
CA LEU A 303 -4.94 -22.83 15.36
C LEU A 303 -3.61 -22.03 15.38
N PRO A 304 -2.43 -22.66 15.31
CA PRO A 304 -1.18 -21.93 15.11
C PRO A 304 -1.16 -21.16 13.79
N LEU A 305 -1.64 -21.75 12.68
CA LEU A 305 -1.70 -21.06 11.38
C LEU A 305 -2.53 -19.78 11.46
N ILE A 306 -3.69 -19.82 12.12
CA ILE A 306 -4.56 -18.67 12.30
C ILE A 306 -3.87 -17.64 13.23
N ARG A 307 -3.24 -18.06 14.32
CA ARG A 307 -2.48 -17.19 15.24
C ARG A 307 -1.22 -16.57 14.65
N ILE A 308 -0.65 -17.19 13.63
CA ILE A 308 0.55 -16.68 12.93
C ILE A 308 0.17 -15.64 11.89
N ILE A 309 -1.05 -15.70 11.38
CA ILE A 309 -1.56 -14.84 10.32
C ILE A 309 -2.06 -13.50 10.90
N PHE A 310 -2.43 -13.46 12.16
CA PHE A 310 -3.00 -12.33 12.88
C PHE A 310 -2.26 -12.06 14.18
#